data_f27f07366f116a5c63e96dd5c1f6e5a2
#
_entry.id   f27f07366f116a5c63e96dd5c1f6e5a2
#
_cell.length_a   1.000
_cell.length_b   1.000
_cell.length_c   1.000
_cell.angle_alpha   90.00
_cell.angle_beta   90.00
_cell.angle_gamma   90.00
#
_symmetry.space_group_name_H-M   'P 1'
#
loop_
_entity.id
_entity.type
_entity.pdbx_description
1 polymer ?
#
loop_
_entity_poly.entity_id
_entity_poly.type
_entity_poly.pdbx_seq_one_letter_code
_entity_poly.pdbx_strand_id
1 'polypeptide(L)'
;MSGGGPGTPGGARGGGLLVAGTTSDVGKSVVTAGICRWLVRQGVKVAPFKGQNMSLNSFVTREGAEIGRAQAMQAQAARVEPTALMNPVLLKPGGDRSSQVVLMGRPVGEMSARGYHGGRQRDLLEPVLDCLQRLRDTHDAVICEGAGSPAEINLRRTDIVNMGVARAARLPVLVVGDIDRGGVFAQFFGTTALLAPEDQELVAGYLVNKFRGDATLLEPGLDMLLGLTGRRTYGVLPYAHGLGIDEEDGLRLSLRGAVRESVSAPPYGEDLLRVAVCAVPLMSNFTDVDALAAEPGVLVRFVDRPEELADADLVVVPGTRGTVKALAWLRERGLADALARRAAEGRPVLGICGGFQLLGERIEDEVESRAGLVEGLGLLPVRVRFAREKTLARPSGTALGEPVEGYEIHHGVAEVLGGEPFLDGCRIDAVWGTHWHGSLESDAFRRAFLRRVAEQSGRRFTPAPDTAFGTLREEQLDRLGDLIEEHADTGALWKLIENGPPAGLPFVPPGAP
;
A
#
# COMPACT_ATOMS: atom_id res chain seq x y z
N MET A 1 -23.46 3.74 -36.59
CA MET A 1 -24.49 2.96 -35.90
C MET A 1 -24.30 3.23 -34.42
N SER A 2 -25.31 3.77 -33.78
CA SER A 2 -25.34 4.29 -32.43
C SER A 2 -25.14 3.18 -31.40
N GLY A 3 -23.99 3.11 -30.78
CA GLY A 3 -23.76 2.27 -29.61
C GLY A 3 -24.51 2.87 -28.41
N GLY A 4 -25.58 2.20 -27.97
CA GLY A 4 -26.26 2.52 -26.72
C GLY A 4 -25.30 2.24 -25.57
N GLY A 5 -24.92 3.29 -24.82
CA GLY A 5 -24.26 3.14 -23.53
C GLY A 5 -25.14 2.32 -22.58
N PRO A 6 -24.57 1.65 -21.58
CA PRO A 6 -25.35 0.93 -20.59
C PRO A 6 -26.31 1.92 -19.91
N GLY A 7 -27.61 1.60 -19.94
CA GLY A 7 -28.63 2.41 -19.33
C GLY A 7 -28.34 2.63 -17.85
N THR A 8 -28.64 3.83 -17.37
CA THR A 8 -28.54 4.22 -15.95
C THR A 8 -29.25 3.17 -15.09
N PRO A 9 -28.55 2.51 -14.13
CA PRO A 9 -29.16 1.44 -13.35
C PRO A 9 -30.22 2.00 -12.41
N GLY A 10 -31.46 1.63 -12.66
CA GLY A 10 -32.54 1.77 -11.70
C GLY A 10 -32.41 0.72 -10.61
N GLY A 11 -31.83 1.11 -9.46
CA GLY A 11 -32.30 0.65 -8.17
C GLY A 11 -32.07 -0.76 -7.67
N ALA A 12 -30.85 -1.33 -7.73
CA ALA A 12 -30.45 -2.29 -6.71
C ALA A 12 -29.31 -1.66 -5.88
N ARG A 13 -29.64 -1.05 -4.76
CA ARG A 13 -28.62 -0.50 -3.85
C ARG A 13 -27.78 -1.67 -3.33
N GLY A 14 -26.45 -1.54 -3.47
CA GLY A 14 -25.49 -2.38 -2.78
C GLY A 14 -24.99 -3.62 -3.52
N GLY A 15 -24.80 -3.55 -4.84
CA GLY A 15 -24.05 -4.56 -5.60
C GLY A 15 -22.66 -4.77 -5.02
N GLY A 16 -22.01 -5.91 -5.33
CA GLY A 16 -20.66 -6.14 -4.83
C GLY A 16 -19.92 -7.27 -5.52
N LEU A 17 -18.59 -7.26 -5.37
CA LEU A 17 -17.67 -8.25 -5.91
C LEU A 17 -16.52 -8.44 -4.93
N LEU A 18 -16.10 -9.68 -4.70
CA LEU A 18 -14.85 -9.97 -4.03
C LEU A 18 -13.77 -10.32 -5.06
N VAL A 19 -12.70 -9.56 -5.08
CA VAL A 19 -11.48 -9.81 -5.85
C VAL A 19 -10.52 -10.62 -4.98
N ALA A 20 -10.47 -11.93 -5.18
CA ALA A 20 -9.55 -12.84 -4.50
C ALA A 20 -8.32 -13.11 -5.39
N GLY A 21 -7.27 -13.71 -4.83
CA GLY A 21 -6.08 -14.07 -5.59
C GLY A 21 -5.73 -15.54 -5.43
N THR A 22 -5.05 -16.12 -6.41
CA THR A 22 -4.48 -17.47 -6.24
C THR A 22 -3.35 -17.48 -5.20
N THR A 23 -2.63 -16.35 -5.05
CA THR A 23 -1.55 -16.13 -4.05
C THR A 23 -1.47 -14.66 -3.66
N SER A 24 -0.55 -14.31 -2.76
CA SER A 24 -0.10 -12.92 -2.59
C SER A 24 0.56 -12.40 -3.88
N ASP A 25 0.63 -11.08 -4.06
CA ASP A 25 1.31 -10.37 -5.17
C ASP A 25 0.77 -10.64 -6.59
N VAL A 26 -0.38 -11.31 -6.73
CA VAL A 26 -1.00 -11.53 -8.06
C VAL A 26 -1.62 -10.27 -8.67
N GLY A 27 -1.68 -9.17 -7.91
CA GLY A 27 -2.22 -7.89 -8.35
C GLY A 27 -3.67 -7.63 -7.96
N LYS A 28 -4.17 -8.23 -6.87
CA LYS A 28 -5.53 -7.97 -6.34
C LYS A 28 -5.82 -6.49 -6.17
N SER A 29 -4.91 -5.76 -5.51
CA SER A 29 -5.07 -4.33 -5.20
C SER A 29 -5.16 -3.49 -6.47
N VAL A 30 -4.34 -3.79 -7.48
CA VAL A 30 -4.34 -3.16 -8.81
C VAL A 30 -5.65 -3.42 -9.53
N VAL A 31 -6.10 -4.67 -9.56
CA VAL A 31 -7.38 -5.06 -10.21
C VAL A 31 -8.56 -4.40 -9.49
N THR A 32 -8.56 -4.39 -8.15
CA THR A 32 -9.61 -3.72 -7.35
C THR A 32 -9.66 -2.22 -7.63
N ALA A 33 -8.51 -1.54 -7.66
CA ALA A 33 -8.43 -0.13 -8.01
C ALA A 33 -8.91 0.14 -9.46
N GLY A 34 -8.49 -0.70 -10.40
CA GLY A 34 -8.92 -0.60 -11.80
C GLY A 34 -10.44 -0.76 -11.95
N ILE A 35 -11.03 -1.74 -11.29
CA ILE A 35 -12.50 -1.94 -11.30
C ILE A 35 -13.20 -0.73 -10.67
N CYS A 36 -12.71 -0.21 -9.54
CA CYS A 36 -13.26 1.00 -8.91
C CYS A 36 -13.19 2.20 -9.86
N ARG A 37 -12.03 2.42 -10.53
CA ARG A 37 -11.85 3.54 -11.45
C ARG A 37 -12.74 3.41 -12.69
N TRP A 38 -12.83 2.22 -13.26
CA TRP A 38 -13.74 1.93 -14.37
C TRP A 38 -15.19 2.23 -13.99
N LEU A 39 -15.67 1.73 -12.84
CA LEU A 39 -17.05 1.94 -12.38
C LEU A 39 -17.38 3.43 -12.18
N VAL A 40 -16.47 4.20 -11.58
CA VAL A 40 -16.65 5.66 -11.41
C VAL A 40 -16.80 6.36 -12.77
N ARG A 41 -16.05 5.96 -13.78
CA ARG A 41 -16.17 6.51 -15.14
C ARG A 41 -17.53 6.20 -15.78
N GLN A 42 -18.16 5.09 -15.37
CA GLN A 42 -19.53 4.74 -15.78
C GLN A 42 -20.61 5.46 -14.95
N GLY A 43 -20.22 6.34 -14.03
CA GLY A 43 -21.15 7.09 -13.16
C GLY A 43 -21.66 6.28 -11.95
N VAL A 44 -21.06 5.13 -11.65
CA VAL A 44 -21.40 4.30 -10.49
C VAL A 44 -20.73 4.84 -9.23
N LYS A 45 -21.50 5.04 -8.17
CA LYS A 45 -20.98 5.40 -6.85
C LYS A 45 -20.41 4.14 -6.16
N VAL A 46 -19.12 3.95 -6.26
CA VAL A 46 -18.42 2.75 -5.78
C VAL A 46 -17.56 3.05 -4.55
N ALA A 47 -17.44 2.08 -3.63
CA ALA A 47 -16.46 2.09 -2.56
C ALA A 47 -15.58 0.84 -2.60
N PRO A 48 -14.27 0.96 -2.29
CA PRO A 48 -13.42 -0.20 -2.01
C PRO A 48 -13.66 -0.71 -0.59
N PHE A 49 -13.36 -1.98 -0.36
CA PHE A 49 -13.41 -2.60 0.96
C PHE A 49 -12.39 -3.71 1.10
N LYS A 50 -11.71 -3.77 2.23
CA LYS A 50 -10.88 -4.91 2.62
C LYS A 50 -11.08 -5.20 4.10
N GLY A 51 -11.75 -6.29 4.41
CA GLY A 51 -12.14 -6.63 5.78
C GLY A 51 -10.96 -6.69 6.74
N GLN A 52 -9.85 -7.27 6.30
CA GLN A 52 -8.58 -7.29 7.02
C GLN A 52 -7.43 -7.02 6.06
N ASN A 53 -6.54 -6.10 6.42
CA ASN A 53 -5.27 -5.90 5.74
C ASN A 53 -4.09 -6.21 6.67
N MET A 54 -2.96 -6.63 6.11
CA MET A 54 -1.68 -6.77 6.82
C MET A 54 -0.63 -5.93 6.09
N SER A 55 -0.29 -4.77 6.64
CA SER A 55 0.64 -3.84 6.02
C SER A 55 1.35 -2.95 7.04
N LEU A 56 2.59 -2.57 6.75
CA LEU A 56 3.31 -1.51 7.46
C LEU A 56 3.03 -0.13 6.86
N ASN A 57 2.49 -0.08 5.64
CA ASN A 57 2.14 1.16 4.97
C ASN A 57 0.71 1.56 5.32
N SER A 58 0.57 2.69 5.95
CA SER A 58 -0.71 3.21 6.46
C SER A 58 -0.95 4.63 5.99
N PHE A 59 -2.19 5.04 6.11
CA PHE A 59 -2.67 6.39 5.83
C PHE A 59 -3.61 6.85 6.94
N VAL A 60 -3.70 8.15 7.19
CA VAL A 60 -4.63 8.73 8.16
C VAL A 60 -5.79 9.37 7.42
N THR A 61 -7.01 8.93 7.73
CA THR A 61 -8.24 9.51 7.19
C THR A 61 -8.52 10.89 7.79
N ARG A 62 -9.44 11.66 7.21
CA ARG A 62 -9.84 12.97 7.77
C ARG A 62 -10.43 12.87 9.17
N GLU A 63 -11.04 11.75 9.50
CA GLU A 63 -11.59 11.47 10.85
C GLU A 63 -10.52 11.03 11.87
N GLY A 64 -9.24 11.01 11.46
CA GLY A 64 -8.12 10.61 12.31
C GLY A 64 -8.05 9.10 12.56
N ALA A 65 -8.48 8.28 11.61
CA ALA A 65 -8.41 6.84 11.65
C ALA A 65 -7.24 6.32 10.79
N GLU A 66 -6.56 5.29 11.25
CA GLU A 66 -5.48 4.62 10.52
C GLU A 66 -6.04 3.48 9.65
N ILE A 67 -5.76 3.51 8.35
CA ILE A 67 -6.10 2.45 7.39
C ILE A 67 -4.88 2.04 6.57
N GLY A 68 -4.97 0.91 5.87
CA GLY A 68 -3.93 0.49 4.92
C GLY A 68 -3.80 1.48 3.74
N ARG A 69 -2.57 1.77 3.32
CA ARG A 69 -2.29 2.69 2.20
C ARG A 69 -2.96 2.23 0.90
N ALA A 70 -3.00 0.92 0.65
CA ALA A 70 -3.67 0.36 -0.52
C ALA A 70 -5.16 0.72 -0.58
N GLN A 71 -5.87 0.72 0.57
CA GLN A 71 -7.28 1.09 0.63
C GLN A 71 -7.48 2.59 0.45
N ALA A 72 -6.54 3.42 0.90
CA ALA A 72 -6.55 4.86 0.60
C ALA A 72 -6.37 5.12 -0.92
N MET A 73 -5.47 4.39 -1.57
CA MET A 73 -5.28 4.44 -3.03
C MET A 73 -6.52 3.97 -3.78
N GLN A 74 -7.16 2.89 -3.34
CA GLN A 74 -8.41 2.39 -3.93
C GLN A 74 -9.57 3.37 -3.74
N ALA A 75 -9.64 4.06 -2.58
CA ALA A 75 -10.61 5.13 -2.36
C ALA A 75 -10.38 6.31 -3.33
N GLN A 76 -9.11 6.67 -3.58
CA GLN A 76 -8.74 7.65 -4.61
C GLN A 76 -9.17 7.18 -6.00
N ALA A 77 -8.95 5.90 -6.34
CA ALA A 77 -9.42 5.30 -7.59
C ALA A 77 -10.95 5.40 -7.72
N ALA A 78 -11.67 5.19 -6.63
CA ALA A 78 -13.12 5.31 -6.53
C ALA A 78 -13.62 6.78 -6.42
N ARG A 79 -12.72 7.77 -6.38
CA ARG A 79 -13.02 9.20 -6.17
C ARG A 79 -13.88 9.46 -4.93
N VAL A 80 -13.62 8.72 -3.85
CA VAL A 80 -14.27 8.88 -2.55
C VAL A 80 -13.25 9.14 -1.46
N GLU A 81 -13.66 9.85 -0.40
CA GLU A 81 -12.80 10.07 0.76
C GLU A 81 -12.57 8.73 1.49
N PRO A 82 -11.32 8.36 1.80
CA PRO A 82 -11.03 7.14 2.55
C PRO A 82 -11.56 7.24 3.99
N THR A 83 -12.18 6.15 4.47
CA THR A 83 -12.73 6.04 5.82
C THR A 83 -12.34 4.71 6.47
N ALA A 84 -12.45 4.64 7.80
CA ALA A 84 -12.18 3.41 8.55
C ALA A 84 -13.09 2.24 8.15
N LEU A 85 -14.28 2.52 7.59
CA LEU A 85 -15.19 1.49 7.09
C LEU A 85 -14.57 0.66 5.96
N MET A 86 -13.70 1.25 5.16
CA MET A 86 -13.07 0.59 4.00
C MET A 86 -11.99 -0.42 4.39
N ASN A 87 -11.43 -0.28 5.61
CA ASN A 87 -10.45 -1.22 6.16
C ASN A 87 -10.62 -1.32 7.69
N PRO A 88 -11.63 -2.05 8.17
CA PRO A 88 -11.95 -2.13 9.60
C PRO A 88 -10.87 -2.79 10.44
N VAL A 89 -10.11 -3.75 9.87
CA VAL A 89 -9.02 -4.43 10.58
C VAL A 89 -7.71 -4.25 9.83
N LEU A 90 -6.72 -3.62 10.48
CA LEU A 90 -5.36 -3.52 9.96
C LEU A 90 -4.40 -4.20 10.94
N LEU A 91 -3.61 -5.14 10.44
CA LEU A 91 -2.55 -5.81 11.18
C LEU A 91 -1.20 -5.19 10.78
N LYS A 92 -0.46 -4.71 11.77
CA LYS A 92 0.89 -4.16 11.55
C LYS A 92 1.92 -5.11 12.16
N PRO A 93 2.69 -5.85 11.33
CA PRO A 93 3.72 -6.75 11.84
C PRO A 93 4.71 -6.01 12.75
N GLY A 94 4.93 -6.51 13.97
CA GLY A 94 5.95 -6.02 14.91
C GLY A 94 7.21 -6.88 14.91
N GLY A 95 7.15 -8.02 14.22
CA GLY A 95 8.20 -9.02 14.10
C GLY A 95 7.61 -10.35 13.59
N ASP A 96 8.38 -11.45 13.68
CA ASP A 96 7.99 -12.74 13.11
C ASP A 96 6.76 -13.38 13.79
N ARG A 97 6.42 -12.97 15.00
CA ARG A 97 5.41 -13.66 15.84
C ARG A 97 4.32 -12.76 16.42
N SER A 98 4.39 -11.45 16.23
CA SER A 98 3.41 -10.50 16.78
C SER A 98 3.01 -9.45 15.77
N SER A 99 1.76 -8.99 15.87
CA SER A 99 1.24 -7.86 15.11
C SER A 99 0.43 -6.94 16.03
N GLN A 100 0.57 -5.64 15.82
CA GLN A 100 -0.37 -4.67 16.39
C GLN A 100 -1.67 -4.78 15.61
N VAL A 101 -2.77 -4.87 16.32
CA VAL A 101 -4.11 -4.85 15.74
C VAL A 101 -4.67 -3.45 15.82
N VAL A 102 -5.06 -2.92 14.67
CA VAL A 102 -5.78 -1.67 14.54
C VAL A 102 -7.22 -2.02 14.14
N LEU A 103 -8.18 -1.64 14.96
CA LEU A 103 -9.61 -1.86 14.72
C LEU A 103 -10.30 -0.51 14.52
N MET A 104 -11.02 -0.36 13.42
CA MET A 104 -11.69 0.90 13.06
C MET A 104 -10.74 2.11 13.17
N GLY A 105 -9.52 1.92 12.68
CA GLY A 105 -8.49 2.96 12.66
C GLY A 105 -7.83 3.28 14.02
N ARG A 106 -8.10 2.52 15.08
CA ARG A 106 -7.52 2.71 16.41
C ARG A 106 -6.75 1.48 16.86
N PRO A 107 -5.52 1.61 17.42
CA PRO A 107 -4.79 0.47 17.96
C PRO A 107 -5.50 -0.10 19.18
N VAL A 108 -5.76 -1.40 19.18
CA VAL A 108 -6.43 -2.12 20.28
C VAL A 108 -5.50 -3.05 21.06
N GLY A 109 -4.24 -3.14 20.65
CA GLY A 109 -3.20 -3.91 21.33
C GLY A 109 -2.35 -4.75 20.40
N GLU A 110 -1.40 -5.48 20.99
CA GLU A 110 -0.56 -6.45 20.28
C GLU A 110 -1.09 -7.87 20.48
N MET A 111 -1.04 -8.67 19.43
CA MET A 111 -1.42 -10.08 19.47
C MET A 111 -0.37 -10.95 18.78
N SER A 112 -0.13 -12.13 19.38
CA SER A 112 0.63 -13.16 18.67
C SER A 112 -0.22 -13.76 17.54
N ALA A 113 0.42 -14.29 16.50
CA ALA A 113 -0.27 -14.97 15.41
C ALA A 113 -1.19 -16.09 15.93
N ARG A 114 -0.73 -16.89 16.92
CA ARG A 114 -1.56 -17.93 17.57
C ARG A 114 -2.75 -17.35 18.31
N GLY A 115 -2.59 -16.24 19.03
CA GLY A 115 -3.68 -15.60 19.77
C GLY A 115 -4.73 -14.99 18.84
N TYR A 116 -4.29 -14.45 17.71
CA TYR A 116 -5.16 -13.89 16.68
C TYR A 116 -5.99 -14.99 16.00
N HIS A 117 -5.35 -16.02 15.46
CA HIS A 117 -6.04 -17.14 14.81
C HIS A 117 -6.76 -18.09 15.78
N GLY A 118 -6.50 -18.01 17.09
CA GLY A 118 -7.04 -18.89 18.11
C GLY A 118 -8.47 -18.57 18.60
N GLY A 119 -9.17 -17.59 17.99
CA GLY A 119 -10.58 -17.28 18.36
C GLY A 119 -10.98 -15.82 18.16
N ARG A 120 -10.13 -14.85 18.48
CA ARG A 120 -10.46 -13.40 18.36
C ARG A 120 -10.77 -12.94 16.94
N GLN A 121 -10.17 -13.58 15.92
CA GLN A 121 -10.44 -13.25 14.53
C GLN A 121 -11.92 -13.49 14.18
N ARG A 122 -12.54 -14.53 14.76
CA ARG A 122 -13.95 -14.84 14.56
C ARG A 122 -14.87 -13.74 15.10
N ASP A 123 -14.50 -13.15 16.24
CA ASP A 123 -15.27 -12.08 16.87
C ASP A 123 -15.23 -10.77 16.06
N LEU A 124 -14.28 -10.66 15.12
CA LEU A 124 -14.15 -9.50 14.22
C LEU A 124 -15.01 -9.62 12.96
N LEU A 125 -15.59 -10.78 12.65
CA LEU A 125 -16.39 -10.94 11.44
C LEU A 125 -17.66 -10.07 11.46
N GLU A 126 -18.38 -10.02 12.57
CA GLU A 126 -19.56 -9.15 12.69
C GLU A 126 -19.23 -7.66 12.48
N PRO A 127 -18.24 -7.07 13.17
CA PRO A 127 -17.80 -5.70 12.88
C PRO A 127 -17.39 -5.47 11.42
N VAL A 128 -16.71 -6.44 10.79
CA VAL A 128 -16.33 -6.37 9.38
C VAL A 128 -17.55 -6.33 8.48
N LEU A 129 -18.54 -7.18 8.74
CA LEU A 129 -19.78 -7.23 7.96
C LEU A 129 -20.66 -5.98 8.18
N ASP A 130 -20.69 -5.42 9.37
CA ASP A 130 -21.36 -4.14 9.63
C ASP A 130 -20.76 -3.02 8.79
N CYS A 131 -19.43 -2.93 8.74
CA CYS A 131 -18.76 -1.94 7.90
C CYS A 131 -19.09 -2.12 6.43
N LEU A 132 -19.06 -3.36 5.92
CA LEU A 132 -19.42 -3.67 4.54
C LEU A 132 -20.88 -3.28 4.25
N GLN A 133 -21.81 -3.61 5.16
CA GLN A 133 -23.23 -3.27 4.98
C GLN A 133 -23.45 -1.76 4.94
N ARG A 134 -22.81 -0.99 5.82
CA ARG A 134 -22.88 0.48 5.83
C ARG A 134 -22.34 1.10 4.53
N LEU A 135 -21.31 0.52 3.93
CA LEU A 135 -20.83 0.94 2.62
C LEU A 135 -21.86 0.60 1.52
N ARG A 136 -22.44 -0.59 1.54
CA ARG A 136 -23.49 -1.00 0.58
C ARG A 136 -24.76 -0.16 0.68
N ASP A 137 -25.11 0.34 1.87
CA ASP A 137 -26.27 1.21 2.08
C ASP A 137 -26.08 2.60 1.46
N THR A 138 -24.83 3.01 1.22
CA THR A 138 -24.48 4.36 0.79
C THR A 138 -23.85 4.43 -0.60
N HIS A 139 -23.53 3.28 -1.21
CA HIS A 139 -22.92 3.17 -2.54
C HIS A 139 -23.70 2.19 -3.42
N ASP A 140 -23.63 2.38 -4.73
CA ASP A 140 -24.28 1.50 -5.71
C ASP A 140 -23.55 0.15 -5.80
N ALA A 141 -22.23 0.15 -5.58
CA ALA A 141 -21.40 -1.05 -5.57
C ALA A 141 -20.28 -0.97 -4.52
N VAL A 142 -19.87 -2.12 -3.97
CA VAL A 142 -18.69 -2.25 -3.12
C VAL A 142 -17.76 -3.31 -3.70
N ILE A 143 -16.53 -2.92 -4.02
CA ILE A 143 -15.51 -3.84 -4.51
C ILE A 143 -14.61 -4.25 -3.35
N CYS A 144 -14.76 -5.49 -2.94
CA CYS A 144 -14.03 -6.08 -1.84
C CYS A 144 -12.72 -6.68 -2.35
N GLU A 145 -11.63 -6.48 -1.60
CA GLU A 145 -10.35 -7.13 -1.86
C GLU A 145 -10.10 -8.23 -0.82
N GLY A 146 -9.73 -9.42 -1.28
CA GLY A 146 -9.28 -10.50 -0.43
C GLY A 146 -7.82 -10.36 0.01
N ALA A 147 -7.37 -11.24 0.91
CA ALA A 147 -5.97 -11.34 1.33
C ALA A 147 -5.41 -12.74 1.06
N GLY A 148 -4.16 -12.82 0.55
CA GLY A 148 -3.54 -14.10 0.17
C GLY A 148 -4.38 -14.88 -0.83
N SER A 149 -4.69 -16.13 -0.51
CA SER A 149 -5.54 -17.02 -1.31
C SER A 149 -6.79 -17.45 -0.50
N PRO A 150 -7.96 -17.56 -1.13
CA PRO A 150 -9.14 -18.14 -0.48
C PRO A 150 -8.96 -19.63 -0.18
N ALA A 151 -7.98 -20.29 -0.81
CA ALA A 151 -7.67 -21.70 -0.63
C ALA A 151 -6.69 -21.98 0.53
N GLU A 152 -6.47 -21.02 1.44
CA GLU A 152 -5.76 -21.25 2.71
C GLU A 152 -6.66 -22.06 3.65
N ILE A 153 -6.83 -23.37 3.34
CA ILE A 153 -7.79 -24.27 4.01
C ILE A 153 -7.55 -24.41 5.51
N ASN A 154 -6.29 -24.26 5.96
CA ASN A 154 -5.91 -24.23 7.37
C ASN A 154 -6.42 -23.00 8.13
N LEU A 155 -6.72 -21.89 7.43
CA LEU A 155 -7.22 -20.64 8.01
C LEU A 155 -8.72 -20.43 7.77
N ARG A 156 -9.37 -21.32 7.00
CA ARG A 156 -10.77 -21.15 6.55
C ARG A 156 -11.77 -20.85 7.67
N ARG A 157 -11.59 -21.50 8.83
CA ARG A 157 -12.51 -21.35 9.99
C ARG A 157 -12.47 -19.96 10.63
N THR A 158 -11.38 -19.22 10.42
CA THR A 158 -11.18 -17.88 11.00
C THR A 158 -11.10 -16.78 9.93
N ASP A 159 -11.42 -17.12 8.68
CA ASP A 159 -11.37 -16.20 7.55
C ASP A 159 -12.43 -15.10 7.68
N ILE A 160 -11.97 -13.86 7.72
CA ILE A 160 -12.78 -12.64 7.78
C ILE A 160 -12.52 -11.69 6.60
N VAL A 161 -11.86 -12.18 5.53
CA VAL A 161 -11.43 -11.33 4.41
C VAL A 161 -11.70 -11.93 3.04
N ASN A 162 -11.73 -13.26 2.91
CA ASN A 162 -12.03 -13.96 1.68
C ASN A 162 -13.42 -14.60 1.73
N MET A 163 -13.48 -15.94 1.79
CA MET A 163 -14.74 -16.69 1.74
C MET A 163 -15.65 -16.46 2.94
N GLY A 164 -15.08 -16.05 4.10
CA GLY A 164 -15.89 -15.66 5.26
C GLY A 164 -16.79 -14.48 4.96
N VAL A 165 -16.25 -13.43 4.35
CA VAL A 165 -17.01 -12.24 3.91
C VAL A 165 -17.89 -12.58 2.71
N ALA A 166 -17.32 -13.24 1.69
CA ALA A 166 -18.06 -13.59 0.47
C ALA A 166 -19.33 -14.39 0.79
N ARG A 167 -19.24 -15.39 1.67
CA ARG A 167 -20.36 -16.24 2.06
C ARG A 167 -21.41 -15.48 2.87
N ALA A 168 -20.98 -14.71 3.88
CA ALA A 168 -21.90 -13.96 4.72
C ALA A 168 -22.66 -12.87 3.96
N ALA A 169 -22.00 -12.18 3.03
CA ALA A 169 -22.56 -11.11 2.23
C ALA A 169 -23.07 -11.56 0.83
N ARG A 170 -22.98 -12.87 0.52
CA ARG A 170 -23.31 -13.48 -0.79
C ARG A 170 -22.66 -12.75 -1.97
N LEU A 171 -21.38 -12.45 -1.85
CA LEU A 171 -20.62 -11.79 -2.91
C LEU A 171 -20.13 -12.82 -3.94
N PRO A 172 -20.21 -12.51 -5.24
CA PRO A 172 -19.49 -13.26 -6.26
C PRO A 172 -17.99 -13.06 -6.06
N VAL A 173 -17.20 -14.09 -6.34
CA VAL A 173 -15.74 -14.07 -6.18
C VAL A 173 -15.09 -14.19 -7.55
N LEU A 174 -14.26 -13.20 -7.88
CA LEU A 174 -13.38 -13.19 -9.04
C LEU A 174 -11.96 -13.53 -8.59
N VAL A 175 -11.42 -14.65 -9.06
CA VAL A 175 -10.07 -15.09 -8.67
C VAL A 175 -9.05 -14.58 -9.69
N VAL A 176 -8.10 -13.78 -9.23
CA VAL A 176 -7.00 -13.22 -10.02
C VAL A 176 -5.79 -14.15 -9.93
N GLY A 177 -5.17 -14.45 -11.07
CA GLY A 177 -3.96 -15.25 -11.17
C GLY A 177 -2.86 -14.52 -11.93
N ASP A 178 -1.62 -14.66 -11.45
CA ASP A 178 -0.41 -14.12 -12.07
C ASP A 178 0.16 -15.13 -13.07
N ILE A 179 0.12 -14.82 -14.38
CA ILE A 179 0.63 -15.72 -15.41
C ILE A 179 2.13 -15.55 -15.63
N ASP A 180 2.73 -14.43 -15.27
CA ASP A 180 4.16 -14.14 -15.48
C ASP A 180 5.06 -15.13 -14.69
N ARG A 181 4.55 -15.69 -13.60
CA ARG A 181 5.23 -16.73 -12.79
C ARG A 181 5.03 -18.13 -13.29
N GLY A 182 4.16 -18.35 -14.28
CA GLY A 182 3.79 -19.67 -14.80
C GLY A 182 2.79 -20.42 -13.91
N GLY A 183 2.16 -21.47 -14.49
CA GLY A 183 1.26 -22.37 -13.77
C GLY A 183 -0.11 -21.80 -13.41
N VAL A 184 -0.54 -20.69 -14.01
CA VAL A 184 -1.79 -19.99 -13.67
C VAL A 184 -3.04 -20.89 -13.77
N PHE A 185 -3.12 -21.79 -14.76
CA PHE A 185 -4.23 -22.73 -14.90
C PHE A 185 -4.33 -23.72 -13.74
N ALA A 186 -3.19 -24.26 -13.31
CA ALA A 186 -3.12 -25.14 -12.14
C ALA A 186 -3.50 -24.38 -10.85
N GLN A 187 -3.08 -23.12 -10.73
CA GLN A 187 -3.44 -22.26 -9.60
C GLN A 187 -4.95 -22.01 -9.57
N PHE A 188 -5.60 -21.68 -10.69
CA PHE A 188 -7.04 -21.46 -10.75
C PHE A 188 -7.82 -22.72 -10.40
N PHE A 189 -7.46 -23.84 -11.03
CA PHE A 189 -8.09 -25.12 -10.75
C PHE A 189 -7.91 -25.53 -9.29
N GLY A 190 -6.67 -25.52 -8.79
CA GLY A 190 -6.34 -25.91 -7.42
C GLY A 190 -7.01 -25.00 -6.37
N THR A 191 -7.02 -23.69 -6.62
CA THR A 191 -7.71 -22.73 -5.76
C THR A 191 -9.19 -23.08 -5.62
N THR A 192 -9.87 -23.36 -6.75
CA THR A 192 -11.29 -23.72 -6.77
C THR A 192 -11.51 -25.09 -6.13
N ALA A 193 -10.75 -26.11 -6.51
CA ALA A 193 -10.90 -27.50 -6.06
C ALA A 193 -10.65 -27.70 -4.56
N LEU A 194 -9.87 -26.82 -3.92
CA LEU A 194 -9.61 -26.88 -2.48
C LEU A 194 -10.68 -26.18 -1.62
N LEU A 195 -11.64 -25.48 -2.23
CA LEU A 195 -12.74 -24.84 -1.50
C LEU A 195 -13.86 -25.85 -1.17
N ALA A 196 -14.56 -25.61 -0.05
CA ALA A 196 -15.79 -26.33 0.27
C ALA A 196 -16.86 -26.08 -0.80
N PRO A 197 -17.81 -27.00 -1.01
CA PRO A 197 -18.84 -26.87 -2.05
C PRO A 197 -19.58 -25.52 -2.00
N GLU A 198 -19.95 -25.07 -0.81
CA GLU A 198 -20.69 -23.81 -0.63
C GLU A 198 -19.84 -22.56 -0.92
N ASP A 199 -18.51 -22.66 -0.77
CA ASP A 199 -17.59 -21.60 -1.14
C ASP A 199 -17.36 -21.60 -2.65
N GLN A 200 -17.30 -22.78 -3.27
CA GLN A 200 -17.16 -22.92 -4.72
C GLN A 200 -18.33 -22.30 -5.51
N GLU A 201 -19.55 -22.37 -4.97
CA GLU A 201 -20.74 -21.73 -5.55
C GLU A 201 -20.59 -20.22 -5.74
N LEU A 202 -19.74 -19.56 -4.96
CA LEU A 202 -19.48 -18.12 -5.02
C LEU A 202 -18.38 -17.76 -6.00
N VAL A 203 -17.50 -18.72 -6.36
CA VAL A 203 -16.41 -18.48 -7.33
C VAL A 203 -16.99 -18.37 -8.72
N ALA A 204 -17.20 -17.14 -9.18
CA ALA A 204 -17.86 -16.85 -10.45
C ALA A 204 -16.94 -17.04 -11.67
N GLY A 205 -15.64 -16.86 -11.47
CA GLY A 205 -14.66 -17.02 -12.55
C GLY A 205 -13.29 -16.46 -12.25
N TYR A 206 -12.52 -16.30 -13.30
CA TYR A 206 -11.11 -16.00 -13.25
C TYR A 206 -10.75 -14.70 -13.99
N LEU A 207 -9.64 -14.08 -13.59
CA LEU A 207 -8.99 -12.99 -14.29
C LEU A 207 -7.49 -13.30 -14.37
N VAL A 208 -6.96 -13.40 -15.58
CA VAL A 208 -5.52 -13.56 -15.81
C VAL A 208 -4.87 -12.18 -15.75
N ASN A 209 -3.83 -12.03 -14.95
CA ASN A 209 -3.10 -10.77 -14.80
C ASN A 209 -1.64 -10.94 -15.21
N LYS A 210 -0.98 -9.82 -15.54
CA LYS A 210 0.44 -9.72 -15.88
C LYS A 210 0.82 -10.52 -17.14
N PHE A 211 -0.08 -10.60 -18.11
CA PHE A 211 0.17 -11.31 -19.36
C PHE A 211 1.18 -10.56 -20.25
N ARG A 212 2.08 -11.32 -20.87
CA ARG A 212 3.02 -10.82 -21.89
C ARG A 212 2.87 -11.62 -23.16
N GLY A 213 2.67 -10.97 -24.28
CA GLY A 213 2.59 -11.57 -25.60
C GLY A 213 1.19 -11.51 -26.22
N ASP A 214 0.89 -12.47 -27.08
CA ASP A 214 -0.38 -12.56 -27.79
C ASP A 214 -1.42 -13.35 -26.98
N ALA A 215 -2.46 -12.66 -26.50
CA ALA A 215 -3.49 -13.25 -25.64
C ALA A 215 -4.32 -14.34 -26.35
N THR A 216 -4.37 -14.35 -27.69
CA THR A 216 -5.09 -15.38 -28.45
C THR A 216 -4.49 -16.77 -28.26
N LEU A 217 -3.20 -16.85 -27.94
CA LEU A 217 -2.53 -18.13 -27.66
C LEU A 217 -3.02 -18.78 -26.34
N LEU A 218 -3.69 -18.03 -25.47
CA LEU A 218 -4.27 -18.56 -24.24
C LEU A 218 -5.68 -19.15 -24.45
N GLU A 219 -6.39 -18.76 -25.49
CA GLU A 219 -7.79 -19.15 -25.73
C GLU A 219 -8.04 -20.66 -25.56
N PRO A 220 -7.25 -21.58 -26.16
CA PRO A 220 -7.49 -23.01 -25.97
C PRO A 220 -7.35 -23.46 -24.52
N GLY A 221 -6.41 -22.86 -23.76
CA GLY A 221 -6.23 -23.14 -22.34
C GLY A 221 -7.37 -22.59 -21.48
N LEU A 222 -7.90 -21.42 -21.82
CA LEU A 222 -9.06 -20.81 -21.15
C LEU A 222 -10.32 -21.66 -21.38
N ASP A 223 -10.52 -22.18 -22.59
CA ASP A 223 -11.64 -23.09 -22.93
C ASP A 223 -11.52 -24.42 -22.17
N MET A 224 -10.31 -24.99 -22.07
CA MET A 224 -10.07 -26.19 -21.28
C MET A 224 -10.38 -25.93 -19.78
N LEU A 225 -9.95 -24.79 -19.24
CA LEU A 225 -10.24 -24.43 -17.86
C LEU A 225 -11.75 -24.24 -17.61
N LEU A 226 -12.45 -23.60 -18.55
CA LEU A 226 -13.91 -23.48 -18.53
C LEU A 226 -14.57 -24.88 -18.53
N GLY A 227 -14.13 -25.79 -19.39
CA GLY A 227 -14.63 -27.17 -19.44
C GLY A 227 -14.41 -27.94 -18.13
N LEU A 228 -13.27 -27.74 -17.48
CA LEU A 228 -12.91 -28.40 -16.22
C LEU A 228 -13.66 -27.83 -15.00
N THR A 229 -13.94 -26.53 -15.00
CA THR A 229 -14.43 -25.83 -13.80
C THR A 229 -15.84 -25.27 -13.95
N GLY A 230 -16.35 -25.13 -15.16
CA GLY A 230 -17.58 -24.41 -15.46
C GLY A 230 -17.50 -22.90 -15.22
N ARG A 231 -16.31 -22.36 -14.99
CA ARG A 231 -16.06 -20.97 -14.62
C ARG A 231 -15.30 -20.26 -15.74
N ARG A 232 -15.88 -19.18 -16.24
CA ARG A 232 -15.28 -18.42 -17.33
C ARG A 232 -14.12 -17.55 -16.85
N THR A 233 -13.24 -17.17 -17.77
CA THR A 233 -12.29 -16.09 -17.60
C THR A 233 -12.93 -14.77 -18.03
N TYR A 234 -12.88 -13.75 -17.15
CA TYR A 234 -13.47 -12.43 -17.38
C TYR A 234 -12.53 -11.47 -18.11
N GLY A 235 -11.26 -11.83 -18.26
CA GLY A 235 -10.29 -11.04 -18.99
C GLY A 235 -8.87 -11.54 -18.83
N VAL A 236 -8.00 -11.04 -19.70
CA VAL A 236 -6.55 -11.26 -19.71
C VAL A 236 -5.88 -9.89 -19.73
N LEU A 237 -5.43 -9.43 -18.55
CA LEU A 237 -4.81 -8.12 -18.39
C LEU A 237 -3.33 -8.20 -18.77
N PRO A 238 -2.85 -7.31 -19.65
CA PRO A 238 -1.43 -7.25 -19.98
C PRO A 238 -0.59 -6.81 -18.79
N TYR A 239 0.70 -7.11 -18.83
CA TYR A 239 1.67 -6.62 -17.85
C TYR A 239 1.80 -5.09 -17.97
N ALA A 240 1.34 -4.38 -16.96
CA ALA A 240 1.40 -2.93 -16.91
C ALA A 240 2.77 -2.46 -16.42
N HIS A 241 3.60 -1.96 -17.32
CA HIS A 241 4.90 -1.37 -16.98
C HIS A 241 4.76 0.04 -16.43
N GLY A 242 5.65 0.43 -15.51
CA GLY A 242 5.76 1.80 -15.00
C GLY A 242 4.56 2.24 -14.17
N LEU A 243 3.87 1.31 -13.53
CA LEU A 243 2.92 1.63 -12.48
C LEU A 243 3.73 1.96 -11.21
N GLY A 244 3.83 3.24 -10.87
CA GLY A 244 4.40 3.73 -9.60
C GLY A 244 3.34 3.81 -8.51
N ILE A 245 2.42 2.84 -8.45
CA ILE A 245 1.31 2.81 -7.49
C ILE A 245 1.75 2.14 -6.21
N ASP A 246 1.19 2.57 -5.08
CA ASP A 246 1.44 2.03 -3.75
C ASP A 246 1.33 0.50 -3.74
N GLU A 247 2.46 -0.20 -3.79
CA GLU A 247 2.50 -1.66 -3.68
C GLU A 247 2.27 -2.06 -2.22
N GLU A 248 1.36 -2.99 -1.99
CA GLU A 248 1.00 -3.47 -0.65
C GLU A 248 2.18 -4.16 0.06
N ASP A 249 3.02 -4.84 -0.69
CA ASP A 249 4.11 -5.70 -0.21
C ASP A 249 5.51 -5.25 -0.67
N GLY A 250 5.76 -3.96 -0.80
CA GLY A 250 7.08 -3.42 -1.16
C GLY A 250 8.28 -3.94 -0.33
N LEU A 251 8.00 -4.66 0.75
CA LEU A 251 9.00 -5.33 1.58
C LEU A 251 9.80 -6.42 0.82
N ARG A 252 9.24 -7.05 -0.21
CA ARG A 252 9.94 -8.09 -0.98
C ARG A 252 10.84 -7.53 -2.09
N LEU A 253 10.53 -6.34 -2.58
CA LEU A 253 11.31 -5.69 -3.65
C LEU A 253 12.54 -4.95 -3.10
N SER A 254 12.51 -4.49 -1.86
CA SER A 254 13.53 -3.60 -1.32
C SER A 254 14.77 -4.30 -0.78
N LEU A 255 14.72 -5.58 -0.42
CA LEU A 255 15.78 -6.19 0.35
C LEU A 255 16.86 -6.94 -0.46
N ARG A 256 16.78 -7.01 -1.79
CA ARG A 256 17.81 -7.68 -2.62
C ARG A 256 18.07 -6.96 -3.93
N GLY A 257 18.62 -5.75 -3.86
CA GLY A 257 19.23 -5.11 -5.04
C GLY A 257 18.27 -4.67 -6.15
N ALA A 258 16.97 -4.60 -5.89
CA ALA A 258 16.05 -3.90 -6.78
C ALA A 258 16.26 -2.40 -6.61
N VAL A 259 17.11 -1.85 -7.46
CA VAL A 259 17.11 -0.43 -7.74
C VAL A 259 15.72 -0.14 -8.30
N ARG A 260 14.87 0.58 -7.57
CA ARG A 260 13.85 1.39 -8.21
C ARG A 260 14.63 2.49 -8.93
N GLU A 261 15.21 2.16 -10.04
CA GLU A 261 15.47 3.17 -11.04
C GLU A 261 14.08 3.70 -11.36
N SER A 262 13.77 4.85 -10.76
CA SER A 262 12.74 5.66 -11.37
C SER A 262 13.14 5.71 -12.83
N VAL A 263 12.27 5.26 -13.73
CA VAL A 263 12.41 5.57 -15.16
C VAL A 263 12.17 7.07 -15.22
N SER A 264 13.14 7.80 -14.66
CA SER A 264 13.08 9.23 -14.62
C SER A 264 13.30 9.72 -16.04
N ALA A 265 12.40 10.56 -16.47
CA ALA A 265 12.66 11.43 -17.59
C ALA A 265 14.06 12.09 -17.39
N PRO A 266 14.77 12.45 -18.47
CA PRO A 266 16.02 13.17 -18.36
C PRO A 266 15.89 14.35 -17.38
N PRO A 267 16.96 14.71 -16.66
CA PRO A 267 16.90 15.84 -15.73
C PRO A 267 16.48 17.11 -16.50
N TYR A 268 15.65 17.91 -15.85
CA TYR A 268 15.30 19.24 -16.38
C TYR A 268 16.51 20.19 -16.35
N GLY A 269 17.40 20.01 -15.35
CA GLY A 269 18.69 20.67 -15.23
C GLY A 269 19.85 19.87 -15.85
N GLU A 270 21.08 20.17 -15.40
CA GLU A 270 22.29 19.53 -15.96
C GLU A 270 22.66 18.23 -15.24
N ASP A 271 22.50 18.19 -13.90
CA ASP A 271 22.90 17.06 -13.05
C ASP A 271 21.70 16.23 -12.58
N LEU A 272 21.94 14.97 -12.30
CA LEU A 272 21.02 14.09 -11.58
C LEU A 272 21.17 14.29 -10.07
N LEU A 273 20.10 14.08 -9.31
CA LEU A 273 20.15 13.90 -7.87
C LEU A 273 20.00 12.43 -7.51
N ARG A 274 20.93 11.91 -6.70
CA ARG A 274 20.91 10.53 -6.20
C ARG A 274 20.41 10.52 -4.77
N VAL A 275 19.30 9.83 -4.54
CA VAL A 275 18.68 9.64 -3.24
C VAL A 275 18.88 8.19 -2.79
N ALA A 276 19.57 8.00 -1.67
CA ALA A 276 19.74 6.71 -1.03
C ALA A 276 18.80 6.60 0.17
N VAL A 277 17.95 5.58 0.19
CA VAL A 277 17.01 5.29 1.28
C VAL A 277 17.52 4.10 2.08
N CYS A 278 17.78 4.29 3.38
CA CYS A 278 18.22 3.21 4.24
C CYS A 278 17.12 2.13 4.36
N ALA A 279 17.40 0.90 3.92
CA ALA A 279 16.45 -0.22 3.93
C ALA A 279 16.29 -0.83 5.34
N VAL A 280 15.87 -0.01 6.31
CA VAL A 280 15.77 -0.40 7.72
C VAL A 280 14.73 -1.51 7.94
N PRO A 281 14.92 -2.37 8.95
CA PRO A 281 13.92 -3.37 9.33
C PRO A 281 12.57 -2.74 9.68
N LEU A 282 11.48 -3.43 9.33
CA LEU A 282 10.10 -2.96 9.57
C LEU A 282 9.86 -1.55 9.02
N MET A 283 10.51 -1.22 7.91
CA MET A 283 10.27 0.03 7.20
C MET A 283 8.78 0.24 6.95
N SER A 284 8.28 1.42 7.22
CA SER A 284 6.88 1.79 7.06
C SER A 284 6.76 3.05 6.22
N ASN A 285 5.66 3.16 5.48
CA ASN A 285 5.36 4.31 4.64
C ASN A 285 6.51 4.68 3.68
N PHE A 286 7.13 3.65 3.08
CA PHE A 286 8.22 3.85 2.11
C PHE A 286 7.76 4.64 0.87
N THR A 287 6.46 4.81 0.68
CA THR A 287 5.86 5.68 -0.34
C THR A 287 6.19 7.16 -0.17
N ASP A 288 6.74 7.58 0.98
CA ASP A 288 7.23 8.95 1.19
C ASP A 288 8.25 9.39 0.12
N VAL A 289 9.00 8.45 -0.46
CA VAL A 289 9.99 8.76 -1.49
C VAL A 289 9.48 8.62 -2.94
N ASP A 290 8.24 8.19 -3.13
CA ASP A 290 7.67 8.01 -4.47
C ASP A 290 7.54 9.35 -5.20
N ALA A 291 7.21 10.43 -4.47
CA ALA A 291 7.18 11.78 -5.03
C ALA A 291 8.58 12.28 -5.46
N LEU A 292 9.64 11.85 -4.77
CA LEU A 292 11.02 12.12 -5.21
C LEU A 292 11.34 11.32 -6.48
N ALA A 293 10.94 10.04 -6.52
CA ALA A 293 11.17 9.19 -7.68
C ALA A 293 10.39 9.64 -8.92
N ALA A 294 9.28 10.35 -8.75
CA ALA A 294 8.49 10.93 -9.84
C ALA A 294 9.12 12.20 -10.43
N GLU A 295 10.06 12.84 -9.73
CA GLU A 295 10.71 14.07 -10.20
C GLU A 295 11.76 13.75 -11.27
N PRO A 296 11.70 14.38 -12.47
CA PRO A 296 12.68 14.18 -13.52
C PRO A 296 14.12 14.43 -13.04
N GLY A 297 15.01 13.48 -13.30
CA GLY A 297 16.41 13.57 -12.89
C GLY A 297 16.70 13.19 -11.44
N VAL A 298 15.72 12.71 -10.67
CA VAL A 298 15.93 12.15 -9.33
C VAL A 298 15.97 10.63 -9.38
N LEU A 299 17.08 10.04 -8.91
CA LEU A 299 17.28 8.60 -8.84
C LEU A 299 17.15 8.15 -7.39
N VAL A 300 16.15 7.34 -7.09
CA VAL A 300 15.91 6.77 -5.74
C VAL A 300 16.35 5.33 -5.71
N ARG A 301 17.18 4.96 -4.72
CA ARG A 301 17.59 3.58 -4.47
C ARG A 301 17.50 3.23 -3.00
N PHE A 302 17.15 1.99 -2.69
CA PHE A 302 17.20 1.45 -1.34
C PHE A 302 18.55 0.78 -1.10
N VAL A 303 19.17 1.08 0.04
CA VAL A 303 20.54 0.69 0.37
C VAL A 303 20.63 0.06 1.74
N ASP A 304 21.54 -0.88 1.92
CA ASP A 304 21.77 -1.58 3.19
C ASP A 304 23.24 -1.64 3.60
N ARG A 305 24.12 -0.97 2.85
CA ARG A 305 25.57 -0.92 3.09
C ARG A 305 26.10 0.51 3.08
N PRO A 306 27.11 0.82 3.94
CA PRO A 306 27.69 2.16 4.06
C PRO A 306 28.28 2.71 2.75
N GLU A 307 28.88 1.83 1.93
CA GLU A 307 29.54 2.21 0.67
C GLU A 307 28.52 2.81 -0.33
N GLU A 308 27.28 2.36 -0.25
CA GLU A 308 26.19 2.80 -1.12
C GLU A 308 25.68 4.21 -0.80
N LEU A 309 26.10 4.77 0.35
CA LEU A 309 25.80 6.17 0.72
C LEU A 309 26.80 7.17 0.12
N ALA A 310 27.95 6.70 -0.38
CA ALA A 310 29.08 7.56 -0.75
C ALA A 310 28.76 8.53 -1.90
N ASP A 311 28.04 8.10 -2.92
CA ASP A 311 27.68 8.90 -4.09
C ASP A 311 26.27 9.52 -4.01
N ALA A 312 25.53 9.30 -2.89
CA ALA A 312 24.22 9.88 -2.70
C ALA A 312 24.30 11.39 -2.43
N ASP A 313 23.44 12.16 -3.05
CA ASP A 313 23.26 13.58 -2.80
C ASP A 313 22.38 13.81 -1.57
N LEU A 314 21.34 12.98 -1.39
CA LEU A 314 20.49 12.92 -0.22
C LEU A 314 20.46 11.50 0.35
N VAL A 315 20.55 11.35 1.66
CA VAL A 315 20.24 10.10 2.36
C VAL A 315 18.94 10.26 3.13
N VAL A 316 18.01 9.33 2.93
CA VAL A 316 16.74 9.27 3.68
C VAL A 316 16.80 8.12 4.68
N VAL A 317 16.54 8.41 5.95
CA VAL A 317 16.25 7.43 6.98
C VAL A 317 14.73 7.38 7.11
N PRO A 318 14.07 6.35 6.57
CA PRO A 318 12.61 6.33 6.43
C PRO A 318 11.91 5.99 7.74
N GLY A 319 10.57 6.05 7.70
CA GLY A 319 9.73 5.55 8.79
C GLY A 319 9.95 4.06 9.06
N THR A 320 9.83 3.69 10.30
CA THR A 320 9.90 2.28 10.75
C THR A 320 8.98 2.03 11.93
N ARG A 321 8.36 0.85 11.94
CA ARG A 321 7.58 0.37 13.09
C ARG A 321 8.45 -0.11 14.25
N GLY A 322 9.73 -0.32 14.03
CA GLY A 322 10.65 -0.82 15.04
C GLY A 322 11.86 0.10 15.22
N THR A 323 11.64 1.29 15.79
CA THR A 323 12.66 2.34 15.91
C THR A 323 13.96 1.84 16.56
N VAL A 324 13.88 1.23 17.74
CA VAL A 324 15.06 0.70 18.44
C VAL A 324 15.74 -0.43 17.67
N LYS A 325 14.96 -1.30 17.02
CA LYS A 325 15.49 -2.39 16.17
C LYS A 325 16.20 -1.85 14.92
N ALA A 326 15.65 -0.82 14.31
CA ALA A 326 16.26 -0.15 13.16
C ALA A 326 17.57 0.56 13.54
N LEU A 327 17.61 1.20 14.72
CA LEU A 327 18.83 1.81 15.26
C LEU A 327 19.95 0.77 15.48
N ALA A 328 19.64 -0.36 16.11
CA ALA A 328 20.60 -1.45 16.29
C ALA A 328 21.12 -1.95 14.94
N TRP A 329 20.23 -2.15 13.96
CA TRP A 329 20.57 -2.58 12.62
C TRP A 329 21.48 -1.58 11.88
N LEU A 330 21.22 -0.26 11.98
CA LEU A 330 22.09 0.77 11.41
C LEU A 330 23.50 0.72 12.01
N ARG A 331 23.61 0.50 13.33
CA ARG A 331 24.89 0.36 14.04
C ARG A 331 25.65 -0.89 13.61
N GLU A 332 25.00 -2.04 13.62
CA GLU A 332 25.59 -3.33 13.22
C GLU A 332 26.16 -3.30 11.80
N ARG A 333 25.51 -2.57 10.89
CA ARG A 333 25.94 -2.46 9.49
C ARG A 333 26.91 -1.32 9.21
N GLY A 334 27.28 -0.52 10.20
CA GLY A 334 28.15 0.64 10.04
C GLY A 334 27.50 1.83 9.32
N LEU A 335 26.19 1.76 9.08
CA LEU A 335 25.41 2.87 8.48
C LEU A 335 25.29 4.04 9.43
N ALA A 336 25.24 3.81 10.75
CA ALA A 336 25.22 4.85 11.77
C ALA A 336 26.46 5.75 11.68
N ASP A 337 27.66 5.17 11.59
CA ASP A 337 28.92 5.92 11.44
C ASP A 337 28.98 6.65 10.10
N ALA A 338 28.44 6.06 9.04
CA ALA A 338 28.39 6.69 7.73
C ALA A 338 27.45 7.91 7.74
N LEU A 339 26.31 7.83 8.41
CA LEU A 339 25.39 8.95 8.62
C LEU A 339 26.03 10.05 9.45
N ALA A 340 26.74 9.71 10.53
CA ALA A 340 27.44 10.68 11.37
C ALA A 340 28.54 11.42 10.61
N ARG A 341 29.37 10.71 9.83
CA ARG A 341 30.38 11.34 8.96
C ARG A 341 29.72 12.26 7.95
N ARG A 342 28.65 11.80 7.29
CA ARG A 342 27.91 12.57 6.29
C ARG A 342 27.35 13.87 6.88
N ALA A 343 26.77 13.83 8.08
CA ALA A 343 26.27 15.00 8.80
C ALA A 343 27.41 15.99 9.12
N ALA A 344 28.56 15.48 9.61
CA ALA A 344 29.75 16.29 9.90
C ALA A 344 30.35 16.93 8.63
N GLU A 345 30.18 16.33 7.47
CA GLU A 345 30.58 16.86 6.16
C GLU A 345 29.56 17.86 5.57
N GLY A 346 28.46 18.15 6.29
CA GLY A 346 27.39 19.04 5.81
C GLY A 346 26.59 18.48 4.62
N ARG A 347 26.55 17.15 4.45
CA ARG A 347 25.84 16.48 3.36
C ARG A 347 24.41 16.10 3.77
N PRO A 348 23.41 16.27 2.88
CA PRO A 348 21.99 16.14 3.22
C PRO A 348 21.58 14.77 3.78
N VAL A 349 20.88 14.80 4.93
CA VAL A 349 20.22 13.65 5.56
C VAL A 349 18.80 14.06 5.94
N LEU A 350 17.79 13.26 5.58
CA LEU A 350 16.40 13.44 5.97
C LEU A 350 15.93 12.24 6.80
N GLY A 351 15.48 12.49 8.04
CA GLY A 351 14.80 11.50 8.86
C GLY A 351 13.28 11.72 8.80
N ILE A 352 12.52 10.66 8.51
CA ILE A 352 11.06 10.70 8.48
C ILE A 352 10.50 9.78 9.56
N CYS A 353 9.61 10.27 10.42
CA CYS A 353 8.92 9.54 11.49
C CYS A 353 9.90 8.74 12.36
N GLY A 354 9.92 7.42 12.33
CA GLY A 354 10.91 6.61 13.04
C GLY A 354 12.36 7.00 12.68
N GLY A 355 12.62 7.34 11.42
CA GLY A 355 13.92 7.85 10.98
C GLY A 355 14.32 9.16 11.65
N PHE A 356 13.38 10.10 11.81
CA PHE A 356 13.61 11.32 12.57
C PHE A 356 13.92 11.01 14.03
N GLN A 357 13.17 10.11 14.65
CA GLN A 357 13.39 9.69 16.04
C GLN A 357 14.78 9.08 16.25
N LEU A 358 15.27 8.30 15.27
CA LEU A 358 16.62 7.70 15.29
C LEU A 358 17.73 8.75 15.26
N LEU A 359 17.53 9.87 14.55
CA LEU A 359 18.50 10.95 14.46
C LEU A 359 18.64 11.76 15.78
N GLY A 360 17.70 11.61 16.70
CA GLY A 360 17.70 12.28 18.00
C GLY A 360 18.82 11.84 18.95
N GLU A 361 18.92 12.51 20.10
CA GLU A 361 19.88 12.19 21.16
C GLU A 361 19.49 10.93 21.92
N ARG A 362 18.20 10.80 22.28
CA ARG A 362 17.69 9.75 23.16
C ARG A 362 16.29 9.31 22.78
N ILE A 363 16.04 8.01 22.99
CA ILE A 363 14.75 7.37 22.78
C ILE A 363 14.38 6.64 24.07
N GLU A 364 13.27 7.02 24.69
CA GLU A 364 12.66 6.31 25.82
C GLU A 364 11.46 5.51 25.30
N ASP A 365 11.58 4.19 25.26
CA ASP A 365 10.58 3.29 24.69
C ASP A 365 10.16 2.17 25.65
N GLU A 366 9.07 2.43 26.37
CA GLU A 366 8.37 1.47 27.23
C GLU A 366 7.10 0.90 26.54
N VAL A 367 6.84 1.25 25.27
CA VAL A 367 5.59 0.96 24.58
C VAL A 367 5.78 -0.06 23.49
N GLU A 368 6.68 0.16 22.54
CA GLU A 368 6.89 -0.71 21.39
C GLU A 368 7.95 -1.78 21.65
N SER A 369 9.20 -1.39 21.80
CA SER A 369 10.31 -2.33 22.04
C SER A 369 10.48 -2.71 23.51
N ARG A 370 10.03 -1.85 24.42
CA ARG A 370 10.24 -1.94 25.87
C ARG A 370 11.71 -1.98 26.26
N ALA A 371 12.56 -1.36 25.44
CA ALA A 371 14.00 -1.32 25.66
C ALA A 371 14.43 -0.28 26.73
N GLY A 372 13.47 0.48 27.26
CA GLY A 372 13.77 1.59 28.18
C GLY A 372 14.46 2.74 27.45
N LEU A 373 15.50 3.30 28.09
CA LEU A 373 16.27 4.41 27.54
C LEU A 373 17.39 3.91 26.62
N VAL A 374 17.39 4.41 25.38
CA VAL A 374 18.37 4.08 24.33
C VAL A 374 18.97 5.36 23.78
N GLU A 375 20.29 5.43 23.65
CA GLU A 375 20.97 6.54 22.97
C GLU A 375 20.68 6.49 21.47
N GLY A 376 20.25 7.62 20.87
CA GLY A 376 20.03 7.77 19.44
C GLY A 376 21.33 7.98 18.66
N LEU A 377 21.24 8.56 17.45
CA LEU A 377 22.42 8.90 16.64
C LEU A 377 23.01 10.27 17.01
N GLY A 378 22.27 11.11 17.76
CA GLY A 378 22.73 12.43 18.23
C GLY A 378 22.99 13.45 17.11
N LEU A 379 22.34 13.29 15.96
CA LEU A 379 22.49 14.19 14.80
C LEU A 379 21.53 15.38 14.85
N LEU A 380 20.46 15.25 15.64
CA LEU A 380 19.50 16.31 15.91
C LEU A 380 19.30 16.47 17.43
N PRO A 381 19.12 17.70 17.94
CA PRO A 381 18.89 17.98 19.35
C PRO A 381 17.44 17.65 19.73
N VAL A 382 17.12 16.37 19.73
CA VAL A 382 15.76 15.85 19.92
C VAL A 382 15.78 14.70 20.92
N ARG A 383 14.85 14.71 21.86
CA ARG A 383 14.55 13.59 22.74
C ARG A 383 13.19 13.03 22.42
N VAL A 384 13.10 11.71 22.34
CA VAL A 384 11.86 11.04 21.98
C VAL A 384 11.38 10.17 23.14
N ARG A 385 10.12 10.31 23.50
CA ARG A 385 9.45 9.44 24.48
C ARG A 385 8.24 8.78 23.83
N PHE A 386 8.17 7.46 23.88
CA PHE A 386 7.03 6.72 23.35
C PHE A 386 5.84 6.81 24.31
N ALA A 387 4.72 7.33 23.81
CA ALA A 387 3.45 7.39 24.52
C ALA A 387 2.56 6.18 24.16
N ARG A 388 1.69 5.79 25.10
CA ARG A 388 0.71 4.71 24.82
C ARG A 388 -0.31 5.12 23.77
N GLU A 389 -0.73 6.37 23.82
CA GLU A 389 -1.61 6.96 22.83
C GLU A 389 -0.83 7.25 21.54
N LYS A 390 -1.39 6.83 20.43
CA LYS A 390 -0.79 7.01 19.10
C LYS A 390 -1.26 8.34 18.51
N THR A 391 -0.32 9.15 18.02
CA THR A 391 -0.64 10.34 17.25
C THR A 391 -1.12 9.91 15.86
N LEU A 392 -2.33 10.35 15.50
CA LEU A 392 -2.96 10.18 14.19
C LEU A 392 -3.50 11.54 13.78
N ALA A 393 -2.82 12.22 12.85
CA ALA A 393 -3.17 13.58 12.45
C ALA A 393 -2.91 13.81 10.95
N ARG A 394 -3.55 14.82 10.41
CA ARG A 394 -3.28 15.38 9.07
C ARG A 394 -2.91 16.85 9.19
N PRO A 395 -1.68 17.14 9.57
CA PRO A 395 -1.21 18.52 9.71
C PRO A 395 -1.02 19.18 8.34
N SER A 396 -1.12 20.50 8.36
CA SER A 396 -0.74 21.40 7.27
C SER A 396 0.05 22.58 7.83
N GLY A 397 0.95 23.15 7.03
CA GLY A 397 1.80 24.25 7.46
C GLY A 397 2.59 24.87 6.33
N THR A 398 3.68 25.51 6.68
CA THR A 398 4.62 26.13 5.72
C THR A 398 6.03 25.75 6.11
N ALA A 399 6.82 25.27 5.15
CA ALA A 399 8.25 25.04 5.33
C ALA A 399 9.01 25.42 4.05
N LEU A 400 10.23 25.95 4.19
CA LEU A 400 11.04 26.47 3.06
C LEU A 400 10.30 27.55 2.24
N GLY A 401 9.34 28.27 2.86
CA GLY A 401 8.53 29.29 2.19
C GLY A 401 7.33 28.76 1.42
N GLU A 402 7.11 27.45 1.40
CA GLU A 402 6.08 26.80 0.59
C GLU A 402 5.04 26.09 1.48
N PRO A 403 3.76 26.03 1.05
CA PRO A 403 2.73 25.27 1.76
C PRO A 403 3.03 23.77 1.67
N VAL A 404 2.73 23.07 2.76
CA VAL A 404 2.97 21.63 2.87
C VAL A 404 1.86 20.98 3.70
N GLU A 405 1.43 19.81 3.26
CA GLU A 405 0.51 18.92 3.95
C GLU A 405 1.20 17.59 4.24
N GLY A 406 0.74 16.89 5.28
CA GLY A 406 1.25 15.59 5.63
C GLY A 406 0.28 14.82 6.52
N TYR A 407 0.76 13.67 7.01
CA TYR A 407 0.05 12.92 8.05
C TYR A 407 1.03 12.32 9.04
N GLU A 408 0.58 12.10 10.26
CA GLU A 408 1.36 11.58 11.38
C GLU A 408 0.77 10.26 11.87
N ILE A 409 1.64 9.26 12.03
CA ILE A 409 1.29 7.93 12.56
C ILE A 409 2.42 7.44 13.44
N HIS A 410 2.45 7.81 14.71
CA HIS A 410 3.56 7.43 15.59
C HIS A 410 3.16 7.39 17.08
N HIS A 411 3.91 6.63 17.87
CA HIS A 411 3.82 6.61 19.33
C HIS A 411 4.86 7.54 19.97
N GLY A 412 6.00 7.75 19.31
CA GLY A 412 7.08 8.59 19.84
C GLY A 412 6.72 10.07 19.75
N VAL A 413 6.78 10.75 20.89
CA VAL A 413 6.62 12.21 21.03
C VAL A 413 8.00 12.82 21.11
N ALA A 414 8.32 13.72 20.19
CA ALA A 414 9.60 14.40 20.12
C ALA A 414 9.59 15.71 20.93
N GLU A 415 10.57 15.90 21.79
CA GLU A 415 10.94 17.17 22.41
C GLU A 415 12.12 17.75 21.63
N VAL A 416 11.88 18.83 20.89
CA VAL A 416 12.91 19.54 20.12
C VAL A 416 13.60 20.54 21.04
N LEU A 417 14.90 20.33 21.27
CA LEU A 417 15.70 21.13 22.22
C LEU A 417 16.42 22.30 21.54
N GLY A 418 16.48 22.33 20.21
CA GLY A 418 17.18 23.36 19.45
C GLY A 418 17.14 23.09 17.94
N GLY A 419 17.93 23.86 17.20
CA GLY A 419 17.94 23.81 15.74
C GLY A 419 16.93 24.76 15.10
N GLU A 420 16.93 24.82 13.78
CA GLU A 420 15.95 25.60 13.03
C GLU A 420 14.66 24.78 12.87
N PRO A 421 13.48 25.37 13.01
CA PRO A 421 12.21 24.67 12.81
C PRO A 421 12.10 24.07 11.41
N PHE A 422 11.64 22.83 11.34
CA PHE A 422 11.32 22.13 10.09
C PHE A 422 10.10 21.25 10.29
N LEU A 423 8.96 21.66 9.72
CA LEU A 423 7.65 21.04 9.97
C LEU A 423 7.37 20.94 11.49
N ASP A 424 7.09 19.74 11.99
CA ASP A 424 6.92 19.46 13.42
C ASP A 424 8.25 19.16 14.15
N GLY A 425 9.34 19.06 13.42
CA GLY A 425 10.67 18.76 13.95
C GLY A 425 11.67 19.89 13.77
N CYS A 426 12.91 19.55 13.45
CA CYS A 426 13.98 20.53 13.29
C CYS A 426 15.00 20.16 12.24
N ARG A 427 15.88 21.12 11.93
CA ARG A 427 17.11 20.89 11.16
C ARG A 427 18.33 21.45 11.84
N ILE A 428 19.45 20.81 11.64
CA ILE A 428 20.80 21.31 11.91
C ILE A 428 21.60 21.19 10.64
N ASP A 429 22.07 22.30 10.10
CA ASP A 429 22.83 22.37 8.83
C ASP A 429 22.12 21.63 7.67
N ALA A 430 22.62 20.46 7.30
CA ALA A 430 22.08 19.62 6.24
C ALA A 430 21.31 18.39 6.76
N VAL A 431 21.08 18.28 8.06
CA VAL A 431 20.30 17.20 8.69
C VAL A 431 18.90 17.69 9.02
N TRP A 432 17.89 17.01 8.48
CA TRP A 432 16.48 17.38 8.55
C TRP A 432 15.69 16.26 9.22
N GLY A 433 14.71 16.59 10.03
CA GLY A 433 13.86 15.61 10.70
C GLY A 433 12.43 16.06 10.87
N THR A 434 11.47 15.16 10.61
CA THR A 434 10.03 15.40 10.76
C THR A 434 9.29 14.09 10.99
N HIS A 435 8.13 14.12 11.67
CA HIS A 435 7.20 12.98 11.68
C HIS A 435 6.28 12.94 10.47
N TRP A 436 6.17 14.02 9.70
CA TRP A 436 5.19 14.14 8.62
C TRP A 436 5.51 13.24 7.46
N HIS A 437 4.71 12.18 7.32
CA HIS A 437 4.63 11.39 6.11
C HIS A 437 3.89 12.16 5.00
N GLY A 438 4.17 11.83 3.74
CA GLY A 438 3.52 12.44 2.58
C GLY A 438 3.88 13.90 2.34
N SER A 439 4.72 14.54 3.16
CA SER A 439 5.10 15.96 3.00
C SER A 439 5.69 16.25 1.62
N LEU A 440 6.47 15.32 1.06
CA LEU A 440 7.08 15.44 -0.27
C LEU A 440 6.07 15.31 -1.43
N GLU A 441 4.83 14.90 -1.16
CA GLU A 441 3.74 14.92 -2.15
C GLU A 441 3.28 16.36 -2.48
N SER A 442 3.58 17.34 -1.59
CA SER A 442 3.34 18.77 -1.82
C SER A 442 4.34 19.32 -2.83
N ASP A 443 3.94 19.53 -4.08
CA ASP A 443 4.81 19.81 -5.22
C ASP A 443 5.72 21.04 -5.04
N ALA A 444 5.19 22.14 -4.55
CA ALA A 444 5.97 23.37 -4.31
C ALA A 444 7.03 23.15 -3.23
N PHE A 445 6.65 22.52 -2.11
CA PHE A 445 7.55 22.16 -1.03
C PHE A 445 8.62 21.16 -1.51
N ARG A 446 8.24 20.10 -2.24
CA ARG A 446 9.20 19.13 -2.80
C ARG A 446 10.24 19.81 -3.66
N ARG A 447 9.83 20.71 -4.57
CA ARG A 447 10.74 21.47 -5.42
C ARG A 447 11.69 22.38 -4.61
N ALA A 448 11.18 23.07 -3.58
CA ALA A 448 12.00 23.89 -2.69
C ALA A 448 13.01 23.03 -1.91
N PHE A 449 12.59 21.89 -1.40
CA PHE A 449 13.46 20.93 -0.70
C PHE A 449 14.55 20.39 -1.63
N LEU A 450 14.21 19.94 -2.84
CA LEU A 450 15.19 19.43 -3.83
C LEU A 450 16.21 20.50 -4.25
N ARG A 451 15.80 21.76 -4.43
CA ARG A 451 16.75 22.86 -4.68
C ARG A 451 17.75 22.99 -3.52
N ARG A 452 17.25 22.91 -2.28
CA ARG A 452 18.11 23.00 -1.10
C ARG A 452 19.10 21.84 -1.01
N VAL A 453 18.64 20.61 -1.30
CA VAL A 453 19.50 19.42 -1.40
C VAL A 453 20.57 19.60 -2.49
N ALA A 454 20.18 20.09 -3.67
CA ALA A 454 21.10 20.33 -4.78
C ALA A 454 22.19 21.36 -4.41
N GLU A 455 21.80 22.49 -3.80
CA GLU A 455 22.74 23.52 -3.31
C GLU A 455 23.75 22.93 -2.32
N GLN A 456 23.27 22.17 -1.32
CA GLN A 456 24.11 21.56 -0.29
C GLN A 456 25.04 20.46 -0.84
N SER A 457 24.63 19.79 -1.92
CA SER A 457 25.41 18.74 -2.59
C SER A 457 26.30 19.27 -3.72
N GLY A 458 26.25 20.56 -4.00
CA GLY A 458 26.99 21.18 -5.10
C GLY A 458 26.55 20.70 -6.49
N ARG A 459 25.26 20.32 -6.66
CA ARG A 459 24.69 19.86 -7.92
C ARG A 459 23.99 20.99 -8.68
N ARG A 460 24.17 21.03 -10.00
CA ARG A 460 23.42 21.90 -10.90
C ARG A 460 22.12 21.24 -11.32
N PHE A 461 21.33 20.86 -10.33
CA PHE A 461 20.01 20.23 -10.50
C PHE A 461 18.92 21.30 -10.43
N THR A 462 17.95 21.20 -11.33
CA THR A 462 16.75 22.05 -11.34
C THR A 462 15.51 21.13 -11.32
N PRO A 463 14.64 21.24 -10.33
CA PRO A 463 13.36 20.51 -10.34
C PRO A 463 12.50 20.95 -11.52
N ALA A 464 11.80 20.02 -12.16
CA ALA A 464 10.87 20.35 -13.24
C ALA A 464 9.72 21.22 -12.71
N PRO A 465 9.39 22.33 -13.38
CA PRO A 465 8.41 23.29 -12.87
C PRO A 465 6.98 22.77 -12.87
N ASP A 466 6.68 21.80 -13.72
CA ASP A 466 5.38 21.27 -14.07
C ASP A 466 5.11 19.86 -13.53
N THR A 467 6.06 19.23 -12.87
CA THR A 467 5.84 17.92 -12.22
C THR A 467 4.81 18.07 -11.10
N ALA A 468 3.64 17.49 -11.29
CA ALA A 468 2.54 17.44 -10.32
C ALA A 468 2.29 15.99 -9.90
N PHE A 469 2.76 15.62 -8.69
CA PHE A 469 2.70 14.24 -8.21
C PHE A 469 1.27 13.71 -8.09
N GLY A 470 0.35 14.55 -7.62
CA GLY A 470 -1.07 14.21 -7.56
C GLY A 470 -1.66 13.89 -8.94
N THR A 471 -1.31 14.66 -9.97
CA THR A 471 -1.74 14.41 -11.36
C THR A 471 -1.17 13.10 -11.89
N LEU A 472 0.13 12.84 -11.67
CA LEU A 472 0.76 11.57 -12.09
C LEU A 472 0.09 10.35 -11.43
N ARG A 473 -0.31 10.47 -10.16
CA ARG A 473 -1.09 9.40 -9.49
C ARG A 473 -2.46 9.20 -10.11
N GLU A 474 -3.18 10.28 -10.42
CA GLU A 474 -4.49 10.19 -11.09
C GLU A 474 -4.36 9.54 -12.48
N GLU A 475 -3.36 9.91 -13.26
CA GLU A 475 -3.07 9.30 -14.56
C GLU A 475 -2.78 7.80 -14.44
N GLN A 476 -2.05 7.38 -13.42
CA GLN A 476 -1.80 5.96 -13.17
C GLN A 476 -3.07 5.21 -12.78
N LEU A 477 -3.92 5.80 -11.94
CA LEU A 477 -5.22 5.23 -11.60
C LEU A 477 -6.13 5.16 -12.83
N ASP A 478 -6.07 6.17 -13.70
CA ASP A 478 -6.80 6.16 -14.96
C ASP A 478 -6.33 5.02 -15.88
N ARG A 479 -5.02 4.77 -15.99
CA ARG A 479 -4.46 3.62 -16.71
C ARG A 479 -4.95 2.27 -16.16
N LEU A 480 -5.17 2.17 -14.83
CA LEU A 480 -5.77 0.94 -14.27
C LEU A 480 -7.23 0.76 -14.71
N GLY A 481 -7.99 1.85 -14.79
CA GLY A 481 -9.34 1.84 -15.36
C GLY A 481 -9.33 1.37 -16.81
N ASP A 482 -8.40 1.89 -17.62
CA ASP A 482 -8.21 1.52 -19.03
C ASP A 482 -7.90 0.03 -19.16
N LEU A 483 -7.00 -0.52 -18.33
CA LEU A 483 -6.70 -1.96 -18.32
C LEU A 483 -7.95 -2.83 -18.14
N ILE A 484 -8.86 -2.44 -17.26
CA ILE A 484 -10.12 -3.18 -17.05
C ILE A 484 -11.05 -2.99 -18.26
N GLU A 485 -11.19 -1.75 -18.73
CA GLU A 485 -12.13 -1.41 -19.81
C GLU A 485 -11.75 -2.07 -21.14
N GLU A 486 -10.46 -2.15 -21.45
CA GLU A 486 -9.94 -2.66 -22.73
C GLU A 486 -9.73 -4.18 -22.73
N HIS A 487 -9.46 -4.80 -21.57
CA HIS A 487 -8.99 -6.20 -21.49
C HIS A 487 -9.88 -7.12 -20.67
N ALA A 488 -10.99 -6.63 -20.12
CA ALA A 488 -11.97 -7.45 -19.42
C ALA A 488 -13.35 -7.35 -20.09
N ASP A 489 -14.15 -8.42 -19.94
CA ASP A 489 -15.57 -8.39 -20.32
C ASP A 489 -16.36 -7.57 -19.28
N THR A 490 -16.30 -6.25 -19.44
CA THR A 490 -16.91 -5.28 -18.52
C THR A 490 -18.42 -5.46 -18.40
N GLY A 491 -19.09 -5.85 -19.48
CA GLY A 491 -20.52 -6.14 -19.45
C GLY A 491 -20.87 -7.34 -18.57
N ALA A 492 -20.05 -8.39 -18.60
CA ALA A 492 -20.23 -9.56 -17.74
C ALA A 492 -19.80 -9.24 -16.28
N LEU A 493 -18.75 -8.46 -16.09
CA LEU A 493 -18.33 -8.00 -14.75
C LEU A 493 -19.42 -7.16 -14.08
N TRP A 494 -20.06 -6.25 -14.83
CA TRP A 494 -21.15 -5.44 -14.30
C TRP A 494 -22.33 -6.31 -13.86
N LYS A 495 -22.75 -7.26 -14.73
CA LYS A 495 -23.82 -8.21 -14.38
C LYS A 495 -23.48 -9.02 -13.14
N LEU A 496 -22.22 -9.39 -12.95
CA LEU A 496 -21.76 -10.12 -11.78
C LEU A 496 -21.87 -9.28 -10.51
N ILE A 497 -21.45 -8.01 -10.58
CA ILE A 497 -21.54 -7.05 -9.46
C ILE A 497 -23.00 -6.80 -9.07
N GLU A 498 -23.88 -6.62 -10.04
CA GLU A 498 -25.29 -6.28 -9.85
C GLU A 498 -26.12 -7.48 -9.39
N ASN A 499 -25.94 -8.66 -9.99
CA ASN A 499 -26.83 -9.81 -9.81
C ASN A 499 -26.29 -10.86 -8.81
N GLY A 500 -25.01 -10.72 -8.39
CA GLY A 500 -24.37 -11.70 -7.50
C GLY A 500 -23.84 -12.95 -8.24
N PRO A 501 -23.50 -14.02 -7.49
CA PRO A 501 -22.87 -15.21 -8.06
C PRO A 501 -23.80 -15.94 -9.05
N PRO A 502 -23.27 -16.48 -10.18
CA PRO A 502 -24.03 -17.28 -11.11
C PRO A 502 -24.59 -18.53 -10.44
N ALA A 503 -25.83 -18.89 -10.76
CA ALA A 503 -26.43 -20.12 -10.28
C ALA A 503 -25.95 -21.36 -11.07
N GLY A 504 -25.92 -22.54 -10.42
CA GLY A 504 -25.68 -23.81 -11.09
C GLY A 504 -24.24 -24.07 -11.52
N LEU A 505 -23.25 -23.40 -10.92
CA LEU A 505 -21.85 -23.68 -11.16
C LEU A 505 -21.50 -25.11 -10.72
N PRO A 506 -20.78 -25.89 -11.55
CA PRO A 506 -20.45 -27.27 -11.20
C PRO A 506 -19.48 -27.34 -10.02
N PHE A 507 -19.61 -28.39 -9.22
CA PHE A 507 -18.64 -28.72 -8.20
C PHE A 507 -17.35 -29.23 -8.84
N VAL A 508 -16.22 -28.73 -8.37
CA VAL A 508 -14.88 -29.13 -8.78
C VAL A 508 -14.26 -29.98 -7.65
N PRO A 509 -14.11 -31.30 -7.84
CA PRO A 509 -13.55 -32.16 -6.80
C PRO A 509 -12.04 -31.87 -6.58
N PRO A 510 -11.47 -32.23 -5.41
CA PRO A 510 -12.13 -33.01 -4.35
C PRO A 510 -13.01 -32.17 -3.41
N GLY A 511 -12.89 -30.86 -3.38
CA GLY A 511 -13.46 -30.02 -2.32
C GLY A 511 -12.66 -30.10 -1.00
N ALA A 512 -12.83 -29.10 -0.15
CA ALA A 512 -12.31 -29.17 1.21
C ALA A 512 -13.22 -30.05 2.09
N PRO A 513 -12.66 -30.78 3.07
CA PRO A 513 -13.43 -31.56 4.02
C PRO A 513 -14.29 -30.70 4.96
#